data_d97eeeba5a6463b29f640a52bc8e58aa
#
_entry.id   d97eeeba5a6463b29f640a52bc8e58aa
#
_cell.length_a   1.000
_cell.length_b   1.000
_cell.length_c   1.000
_cell.angle_alpha   90.00
_cell.angle_beta   90.00
_cell.angle_gamma   90.00
#
_symmetry.space_group_name_H-M   'P 1'
#
loop_
_entity.id
_entity.type
_entity.pdbx_description
1 polymer ?
#
loop_
_entity_poly.entity_id
_entity_poly.type
_entity_poly.pdbx_seq_one_letter_code
_entity_poly.pdbx_strand_id
1 'polypeptide(L)'
;MLGLGERAYPLDRRGGAFRLWNRDPGGSYGPGEDPPYLSAPVSLSLLPQGGYLAFYENPAEGFADLRGEEAWVGFLGGAFRYYLSPGPLEAALSRYVRLTGLPPMPPRWALGFHYARWGLRTREEVEERVAGFLERGLPLRAVHLDIDYMRGYRVFTVDEGRYPDLPGLVRGFQEKGVRTVLILDPGVKAEKGFPPYEEGLREGLFCRLPSGEVVRGPVWPGLAAFPDFTDPKARAWWGEKLKGFLEMGVAGLWLDMNEPALFAAWGEPTLPASARHALEGQGGDHRLAHNLYGLLMARASWEGFRKHAPERRPFLLTRSGHAGVQRYAWAWTGDVESTWEGLRTTLRALLGLSLSGVYFVGSDIGGFSGNPSPELYLRWFQMAALTPFFRLHAARWTKRREPWRFGEEVLEGVRRAMALRESLLPYLYTLAHRASREGKPLLRPLFLEGGPYTEEAFLLGEALLVAPVLEEGARAKEVPLPKGGWYPWGEDRALQGPTWARLPAPLDRIPLLVRAGTVLPLLEEGGLALHLYPGAEGAEGRLYWDEGEGEGPYRLDRFRLLPAEGGFRLLWQGKGELPWPWARVRLRLFGKRLLRAHVEGEAHAAEEGGVLLPPFREALLEVEG
;
A
#
# COMPACT_ATOMS: atom_id res chain seq x y z
N MET A 1 -20.92 6.03 -9.79
CA MET A 1 -19.83 5.38 -10.58
C MET A 1 -18.50 5.68 -9.90
N LEU A 2 -17.66 4.67 -9.70
CA LEU A 2 -16.46 4.67 -8.88
C LEU A 2 -15.26 4.23 -9.74
N GLY A 3 -14.02 4.30 -9.21
CA GLY A 3 -12.84 3.80 -9.90
C GLY A 3 -12.04 4.89 -10.61
N LEU A 4 -11.56 4.59 -11.82
CA LEU A 4 -10.72 5.43 -12.69
C LEU A 4 -9.29 5.67 -12.12
N GLY A 5 -8.81 4.80 -11.24
CA GLY A 5 -7.50 4.91 -10.63
C GLY A 5 -7.45 5.93 -9.49
N GLU A 6 -6.29 6.55 -9.32
CA GLU A 6 -6.06 7.61 -8.35
C GLU A 6 -6.72 8.90 -8.82
N ARG A 7 -7.54 9.52 -7.95
CA ARG A 7 -8.19 10.81 -8.20
C ARG A 7 -8.29 11.61 -6.91
N ALA A 8 -7.89 12.87 -6.97
CA ALA A 8 -8.10 13.83 -5.89
C ALA A 8 -9.55 14.38 -5.90
N TYR A 9 -10.51 13.49 -5.97
CA TYR A 9 -11.92 13.76 -6.23
C TYR A 9 -12.80 12.88 -5.33
N PRO A 10 -14.09 13.25 -5.11
CA PRO A 10 -15.03 12.38 -4.41
C PRO A 10 -15.07 10.97 -5.03
N LEU A 11 -15.27 9.96 -4.19
CA LEU A 11 -15.26 8.56 -4.61
C LEU A 11 -16.34 8.25 -5.65
N ASP A 12 -17.51 8.89 -5.54
CA ASP A 12 -18.51 8.93 -6.61
C ASP A 12 -18.05 9.91 -7.69
N ARG A 13 -17.72 9.39 -8.86
CA ARG A 13 -17.21 10.14 -10.01
C ARG A 13 -18.30 10.84 -10.82
N ARG A 14 -19.58 10.60 -10.53
CA ARG A 14 -20.68 11.29 -11.26
C ARG A 14 -20.60 12.79 -11.08
N GLY A 15 -20.97 13.50 -12.15
CA GLY A 15 -20.87 14.95 -12.22
C GLY A 15 -19.47 15.47 -12.61
N GLY A 16 -18.47 14.59 -12.75
CA GLY A 16 -17.12 14.93 -13.18
C GLY A 16 -16.77 14.51 -14.60
N ALA A 17 -15.74 15.14 -15.16
CA ALA A 17 -15.09 14.72 -16.37
C ALA A 17 -13.61 14.53 -16.09
N PHE A 18 -13.06 13.39 -16.50
CA PHE A 18 -11.73 12.93 -16.09
C PHE A 18 -10.90 12.59 -17.32
N ARG A 19 -9.66 13.04 -17.31
CA ARG A 19 -8.67 12.64 -18.31
C ARG A 19 -7.99 11.34 -17.85
N LEU A 20 -7.93 10.35 -18.73
CA LEU A 20 -7.18 9.12 -18.51
C LEU A 20 -5.74 9.33 -19.00
N TRP A 21 -4.93 9.93 -18.15
CA TRP A 21 -3.58 10.37 -18.43
C TRP A 21 -2.78 10.50 -17.13
N ASN A 22 -1.66 9.81 -17.05
CA ASN A 22 -0.80 9.88 -15.88
C ASN A 22 -0.03 11.19 -15.87
N ARG A 23 -0.05 11.93 -14.77
CA ARG A 23 0.57 13.25 -14.69
C ARG A 23 1.14 13.51 -13.31
N ASP A 24 2.33 14.14 -13.27
CA ASP A 24 2.86 14.76 -12.06
C ASP A 24 2.24 16.15 -11.90
N PRO A 25 1.50 16.41 -10.81
CA PRO A 25 0.94 17.74 -10.53
C PRO A 25 1.97 18.83 -10.24
N GLY A 26 3.27 18.46 -10.08
CA GLY A 26 4.36 19.43 -9.88
C GLY A 26 4.80 19.62 -8.44
N GLY A 27 4.83 18.57 -7.63
CA GLY A 27 5.40 18.56 -6.28
C GLY A 27 4.45 18.97 -5.15
N SER A 28 3.20 19.25 -5.48
CA SER A 28 2.11 19.43 -4.51
C SER A 28 0.75 19.37 -5.20
N TYR A 29 -0.21 18.71 -4.59
CA TYR A 29 -1.60 18.74 -5.03
C TYR A 29 -2.57 18.70 -3.85
N GLY A 30 -3.79 19.17 -4.10
CA GLY A 30 -4.91 19.14 -3.19
C GLY A 30 -6.20 18.67 -3.86
N PRO A 31 -7.36 18.89 -3.22
CA PRO A 31 -8.65 18.46 -3.77
C PRO A 31 -8.92 19.02 -5.17
N GLY A 32 -9.48 18.19 -6.05
CA GLY A 32 -9.89 18.58 -7.39
C GLY A 32 -8.79 18.48 -8.45
N GLU A 33 -7.57 18.13 -8.11
CA GLU A 33 -6.51 17.89 -9.09
C GLU A 33 -6.84 16.67 -9.95
N ASP A 34 -6.87 16.85 -11.26
CA ASP A 34 -7.08 15.81 -12.25
C ASP A 34 -6.37 16.15 -13.58
N PRO A 35 -5.62 15.24 -14.18
CA PRO A 35 -5.29 13.88 -13.72
C PRO A 35 -4.16 13.86 -12.70
N PRO A 36 -4.14 12.84 -11.79
CA PRO A 36 -3.01 12.55 -10.95
C PRO A 36 -2.11 11.45 -11.56
N TYR A 37 -1.24 10.89 -10.75
CA TYR A 37 -0.14 10.03 -11.15
C TYR A 37 -0.50 8.70 -11.81
N LEU A 38 -1.65 8.09 -11.44
CA LEU A 38 -2.01 6.73 -11.86
C LEU A 38 -3.48 6.68 -12.30
N SER A 39 -3.70 6.65 -13.60
CA SER A 39 -5.02 6.45 -14.21
C SER A 39 -5.22 4.98 -14.56
N ALA A 40 -6.42 4.46 -14.29
CA ALA A 40 -6.80 3.11 -14.69
C ALA A 40 -8.20 3.15 -15.33
N PRO A 41 -8.36 2.64 -16.56
CA PRO A 41 -9.63 2.69 -17.28
C PRO A 41 -10.58 1.58 -16.78
N VAL A 42 -10.92 1.63 -15.51
CA VAL A 42 -11.85 0.70 -14.85
C VAL A 42 -12.85 1.49 -14.02
N SER A 43 -14.12 1.16 -14.16
CA SER A 43 -15.19 1.79 -13.40
C SER A 43 -16.11 0.74 -12.75
N LEU A 44 -16.65 1.09 -11.58
CA LEU A 44 -17.61 0.28 -10.86
C LEU A 44 -18.90 1.09 -10.70
N SER A 45 -20.03 0.49 -11.08
CA SER A 45 -21.35 1.08 -10.91
C SER A 45 -22.09 0.37 -9.79
N LEU A 46 -22.40 1.10 -8.73
CA LEU A 46 -23.21 0.62 -7.61
C LEU A 46 -24.69 0.90 -7.94
N LEU A 47 -25.50 -0.13 -7.95
CA LEU A 47 -26.93 -0.10 -8.22
C LEU A 47 -27.71 -0.72 -7.05
N PRO A 48 -29.02 -0.39 -6.86
CA PRO A 48 -29.81 -0.96 -5.77
C PRO A 48 -29.87 -2.49 -5.74
N GLN A 49 -29.80 -3.14 -6.91
CA GLN A 49 -29.85 -4.60 -7.03
C GLN A 49 -28.49 -5.27 -7.17
N GLY A 50 -27.39 -4.54 -6.93
CA GLY A 50 -26.03 -5.04 -7.11
C GLY A 50 -25.15 -4.05 -7.84
N GLY A 51 -24.54 -4.45 -8.94
CA GLY A 51 -23.68 -3.56 -9.72
C GLY A 51 -22.97 -4.25 -10.85
N TYR A 52 -22.05 -3.55 -11.43
CA TYR A 52 -21.14 -4.09 -12.43
C TYR A 52 -19.82 -3.34 -12.45
N LEU A 53 -18.78 -4.02 -12.90
CA LEU A 53 -17.48 -3.43 -13.22
C LEU A 53 -17.29 -3.43 -14.73
N ALA A 54 -16.83 -2.31 -15.28
CA ALA A 54 -16.40 -2.18 -16.67
C ALA A 54 -14.90 -1.85 -16.72
N PHE A 55 -14.15 -2.69 -17.42
CA PHE A 55 -12.73 -2.48 -17.68
C PHE A 55 -12.49 -2.29 -19.17
N TYR A 56 -11.89 -1.15 -19.54
CA TYR A 56 -11.53 -0.81 -20.92
C TYR A 56 -10.05 -1.12 -21.12
N GLU A 57 -9.75 -2.16 -21.90
CA GLU A 57 -8.38 -2.59 -22.17
C GLU A 57 -7.75 -1.72 -23.26
N ASN A 58 -7.47 -0.47 -22.89
CA ASN A 58 -6.83 0.50 -23.78
C ASN A 58 -5.97 1.47 -22.97
N PRO A 59 -4.64 1.51 -23.16
CA PRO A 59 -3.74 2.40 -22.43
C PRO A 59 -3.57 3.78 -23.06
N ALA A 60 -4.13 4.02 -24.24
CA ALA A 60 -4.01 5.30 -24.91
C ALA A 60 -4.58 6.45 -24.07
N GLU A 61 -4.17 7.67 -24.38
CA GLU A 61 -4.83 8.85 -23.84
C GLU A 61 -6.34 8.75 -24.02
N GLY A 62 -7.09 8.95 -22.96
CA GLY A 62 -8.53 8.79 -22.96
C GLY A 62 -9.24 9.75 -22.02
N PHE A 63 -10.54 9.61 -21.97
CA PHE A 63 -11.38 10.40 -21.06
C PHE A 63 -12.58 9.58 -20.57
N ALA A 64 -13.12 10.01 -19.43
CA ALA A 64 -14.43 9.59 -18.94
C ALA A 64 -15.24 10.84 -18.59
N ASP A 65 -16.33 11.08 -19.28
CA ASP A 65 -17.26 12.19 -19.01
C ASP A 65 -18.53 11.65 -18.37
N LEU A 66 -18.73 11.99 -17.09
CA LEU A 66 -19.81 11.49 -16.23
C LEU A 66 -20.72 12.63 -15.77
N ARG A 67 -20.71 13.78 -16.44
CA ARG A 67 -21.49 14.98 -16.07
C ARG A 67 -22.95 14.90 -16.45
N GLY A 68 -23.27 14.14 -17.49
CA GLY A 68 -24.65 13.97 -18.00
C GLY A 68 -25.35 12.73 -17.44
N GLU A 69 -26.51 12.44 -17.99
CA GLU A 69 -27.25 11.20 -17.71
C GLU A 69 -26.54 9.97 -18.30
N GLU A 70 -25.85 10.17 -19.42
CA GLU A 70 -25.04 9.16 -20.08
C GLU A 70 -23.57 9.28 -19.65
N ALA A 71 -22.91 8.13 -19.50
CA ALA A 71 -21.48 8.05 -19.25
C ALA A 71 -20.74 7.85 -20.58
N TRP A 72 -19.81 8.73 -20.88
CA TRP A 72 -18.97 8.66 -22.08
C TRP A 72 -17.54 8.27 -21.72
N VAL A 73 -17.02 7.22 -22.35
CA VAL A 73 -15.63 6.81 -22.25
C VAL A 73 -15.04 6.73 -23.65
N GLY A 74 -13.88 7.34 -23.85
CA GLY A 74 -13.24 7.38 -25.17
C GLY A 74 -11.72 7.36 -25.08
N PHE A 75 -11.08 6.98 -26.17
CA PHE A 75 -9.62 6.88 -26.32
C PHE A 75 -9.20 7.47 -27.66
N LEU A 76 -8.03 8.10 -27.70
CA LEU A 76 -7.48 8.70 -28.92
C LEU A 76 -7.06 7.67 -29.98
N GLY A 77 -6.86 6.42 -29.60
CA GLY A 77 -6.41 5.39 -30.52
C GLY A 77 -6.47 4.00 -29.90
N GLY A 78 -5.97 3.00 -30.63
CA GLY A 78 -6.02 1.63 -30.21
C GLY A 78 -7.36 0.94 -30.44
N ALA A 79 -7.51 -0.29 -29.97
CA ALA A 79 -8.76 -1.03 -30.06
C ALA A 79 -9.71 -0.67 -28.92
N PHE A 80 -11.00 -0.54 -29.22
CA PHE A 80 -12.03 -0.35 -28.20
C PHE A 80 -12.52 -1.73 -27.73
N ARG A 81 -11.78 -2.31 -26.79
CA ARG A 81 -12.12 -3.58 -26.15
C ARG A 81 -12.43 -3.36 -24.68
N TYR A 82 -13.50 -3.94 -24.19
CA TYR A 82 -13.89 -3.82 -22.79
C TYR A 82 -14.42 -5.14 -22.24
N TYR A 83 -14.34 -5.27 -20.92
CA TYR A 83 -14.87 -6.38 -20.15
C TYR A 83 -15.93 -5.88 -19.21
N LEU A 84 -17.07 -6.53 -19.18
CA LEU A 84 -18.19 -6.22 -18.28
C LEU A 84 -18.37 -7.37 -17.30
N SER A 85 -18.34 -7.07 -16.01
CA SER A 85 -18.50 -8.04 -14.95
C SER A 85 -19.67 -7.65 -14.04
N PRO A 86 -20.88 -8.20 -14.25
CA PRO A 86 -22.04 -7.93 -13.40
C PRO A 86 -21.98 -8.72 -12.10
N GLY A 87 -22.76 -8.28 -11.09
CA GLY A 87 -22.94 -8.94 -9.82
C GLY A 87 -22.43 -8.14 -8.63
N PRO A 88 -22.22 -8.81 -7.46
CA PRO A 88 -21.63 -8.15 -6.30
C PRO A 88 -20.28 -7.52 -6.65
N LEU A 89 -20.08 -6.25 -6.25
CA LEU A 89 -18.92 -5.47 -6.67
C LEU A 89 -17.59 -6.09 -6.19
N GLU A 90 -17.55 -6.69 -5.00
CA GLU A 90 -16.34 -7.37 -4.52
C GLU A 90 -15.94 -8.53 -5.43
N ALA A 91 -16.92 -9.34 -5.84
CA ALA A 91 -16.69 -10.46 -6.75
C ALA A 91 -16.26 -9.97 -8.16
N ALA A 92 -16.88 -8.91 -8.64
CA ALA A 92 -16.51 -8.26 -9.91
C ALA A 92 -15.08 -7.72 -9.88
N LEU A 93 -14.68 -7.08 -8.77
CA LEU A 93 -13.33 -6.57 -8.57
C LEU A 93 -12.32 -7.73 -8.50
N SER A 94 -12.62 -8.82 -7.81
CA SER A 94 -11.76 -10.00 -7.78
C SER A 94 -11.56 -10.62 -9.17
N ARG A 95 -12.61 -10.69 -9.98
CA ARG A 95 -12.51 -11.16 -11.37
C ARG A 95 -11.64 -10.23 -12.23
N TYR A 96 -11.79 -8.92 -12.07
CA TYR A 96 -10.95 -7.93 -12.75
C TYR A 96 -9.48 -8.07 -12.37
N VAL A 97 -9.17 -8.21 -11.08
CA VAL A 97 -7.79 -8.39 -10.61
C VAL A 97 -7.19 -9.72 -11.08
N ARG A 98 -8.00 -10.80 -11.16
CA ARG A 98 -7.56 -12.06 -11.79
C ARG A 98 -7.26 -11.90 -13.28
N LEU A 99 -8.07 -11.12 -13.99
CA LEU A 99 -7.88 -10.84 -15.42
C LEU A 99 -6.61 -10.03 -15.68
N THR A 100 -6.39 -8.97 -14.90
CA THR A 100 -5.26 -8.06 -15.06
C THR A 100 -3.99 -8.52 -14.32
N GLY A 101 -4.11 -9.49 -13.45
CA GLY A 101 -3.04 -10.15 -12.71
C GLY A 101 -3.14 -9.94 -11.20
N LEU A 102 -3.06 -11.05 -10.47
CA LEU A 102 -3.02 -11.03 -9.02
C LEU A 102 -1.73 -10.36 -8.50
N PRO A 103 -1.80 -9.58 -7.42
CA PRO A 103 -0.59 -9.08 -6.78
C PRO A 103 0.20 -10.27 -6.19
N PRO A 104 1.53 -10.25 -6.26
CA PRO A 104 2.35 -11.29 -5.63
C PRO A 104 2.32 -11.15 -4.11
N MET A 105 2.64 -12.25 -3.42
CA MET A 105 2.83 -12.20 -1.97
C MET A 105 4.03 -11.29 -1.63
N PRO A 106 3.85 -10.26 -0.80
CA PRO A 106 4.95 -9.36 -0.46
C PRO A 106 5.90 -9.98 0.57
N PRO A 107 7.12 -9.45 0.71
CA PRO A 107 7.92 -9.73 1.89
C PRO A 107 7.23 -9.16 3.13
N ARG A 108 7.26 -9.91 4.25
CA ARG A 108 6.53 -9.54 5.48
C ARG A 108 6.98 -8.21 6.06
N TRP A 109 8.27 -7.87 5.99
CA TRP A 109 8.80 -6.60 6.47
C TRP A 109 8.16 -5.38 5.79
N ALA A 110 7.68 -5.52 4.54
CA ALA A 110 7.05 -4.44 3.79
C ALA A 110 5.74 -3.95 4.41
N LEU A 111 5.08 -4.80 5.20
CA LEU A 111 3.87 -4.42 5.96
C LEU A 111 4.18 -3.65 7.25
N GLY A 112 5.43 -3.52 7.65
CA GLY A 112 5.84 -2.71 8.79
C GLY A 112 5.97 -1.22 8.46
N PHE A 113 6.55 -0.47 9.39
CA PHE A 113 6.76 0.96 9.22
C PHE A 113 8.01 1.25 8.38
N HIS A 114 7.87 2.16 7.42
CA HIS A 114 8.93 2.66 6.55
C HIS A 114 9.20 4.14 6.85
N TYR A 115 10.47 4.53 6.79
CA TYR A 115 10.88 5.91 6.89
C TYR A 115 11.62 6.35 5.64
N ALA A 116 11.26 7.52 5.14
CA ALA A 116 11.95 8.22 4.07
C ALA A 116 11.94 9.72 4.33
N ARG A 117 12.88 10.42 3.74
CA ARG A 117 12.85 11.87 3.63
C ARG A 117 13.67 12.31 2.43
N TRP A 118 13.10 13.14 1.57
CA TRP A 118 13.88 13.86 0.61
C TRP A 118 14.79 14.87 1.35
N GLY A 119 16.10 14.68 1.28
CA GLY A 119 17.07 15.46 2.01
C GLY A 119 17.88 14.71 3.07
N LEU A 120 17.81 13.38 3.10
CA LEU A 120 18.82 12.53 3.75
C LEU A 120 20.05 12.50 2.84
N ARG A 121 20.94 13.48 3.03
CA ARG A 121 22.03 13.79 2.09
C ARG A 121 23.26 12.96 2.28
N THR A 122 23.48 12.46 3.50
CA THR A 122 24.69 11.73 3.85
C THR A 122 24.37 10.45 4.61
N ARG A 123 25.34 9.54 4.61
CA ARG A 123 25.31 8.32 5.41
C ARG A 123 25.05 8.61 6.88
N GLU A 124 25.74 9.60 7.45
CA GLU A 124 25.61 9.98 8.85
C GLU A 124 24.19 10.44 9.19
N GLU A 125 23.56 11.20 8.30
CA GLU A 125 22.20 11.68 8.50
C GLU A 125 21.19 10.53 8.55
N VAL A 126 21.30 9.57 7.64
CA VAL A 126 20.37 8.42 7.64
C VAL A 126 20.64 7.49 8.82
N GLU A 127 21.90 7.27 9.20
CA GLU A 127 22.25 6.49 10.40
C GLU A 127 21.69 7.14 11.67
N GLU A 128 21.79 8.46 11.81
CA GLU A 128 21.20 9.22 12.93
C GLU A 128 19.69 9.04 12.99
N ARG A 129 18.99 9.10 11.86
CA ARG A 129 17.52 8.93 11.83
C ARG A 129 17.10 7.52 12.20
N VAL A 130 17.73 6.52 11.62
CA VAL A 130 17.45 5.11 11.93
C VAL A 130 17.71 4.83 13.40
N ALA A 131 18.85 5.26 13.94
CA ALA A 131 19.17 5.16 15.37
C ALA A 131 18.09 5.84 16.24
N GLY A 132 17.66 7.05 15.83
CA GLY A 132 16.63 7.81 16.55
C GLY A 132 15.30 7.05 16.73
N PHE A 133 14.84 6.31 15.72
CA PHE A 133 13.68 5.43 15.83
C PHE A 133 13.95 4.24 16.76
N LEU A 134 15.05 3.54 16.54
CA LEU A 134 15.36 2.30 17.26
C LEU A 134 15.62 2.55 18.75
N GLU A 135 16.36 3.60 19.10
CA GLU A 135 16.67 3.98 20.49
C GLU A 135 15.42 4.36 21.30
N ARG A 136 14.38 4.84 20.61
CA ARG A 136 13.07 5.14 21.22
C ARG A 136 12.11 3.96 21.24
N GLY A 137 12.57 2.78 20.81
CA GLY A 137 11.74 1.59 20.72
C GLY A 137 10.61 1.70 19.69
N LEU A 138 10.78 2.56 18.68
CA LEU A 138 9.84 2.67 17.56
C LEU A 138 10.21 1.63 16.49
N PRO A 139 9.29 0.72 16.14
CA PRO A 139 9.61 -0.41 15.24
C PRO A 139 9.74 0.06 13.79
N LEU A 140 10.95 0.33 13.36
CA LEU A 140 11.30 0.67 11.98
C LEU A 140 11.68 -0.60 11.21
N ARG A 141 11.04 -0.85 10.06
CA ARG A 141 11.29 -2.04 9.23
C ARG A 141 12.03 -1.73 7.93
N ALA A 142 11.92 -0.52 7.42
CA ALA A 142 12.62 -0.11 6.21
C ALA A 142 12.97 1.38 6.23
N VAL A 143 14.06 1.72 5.58
CA VAL A 143 14.45 3.09 5.27
C VAL A 143 14.60 3.23 3.75
N HIS A 144 14.01 4.27 3.20
CA HIS A 144 14.11 4.60 1.78
C HIS A 144 15.11 5.73 1.59
N LEU A 145 16.06 5.54 0.68
CA LEU A 145 16.98 6.59 0.26
C LEU A 145 16.43 7.27 -0.99
N ASP A 146 16.17 8.56 -0.87
CA ASP A 146 15.75 9.43 -1.96
C ASP A 146 16.96 9.82 -2.83
N ILE A 147 16.80 10.69 -3.81
CA ILE A 147 17.77 10.96 -4.89
C ILE A 147 19.19 11.36 -4.44
N ASP A 148 19.38 11.78 -3.20
CA ASP A 148 20.66 12.30 -2.70
C ASP A 148 21.78 11.25 -2.57
N TYR A 149 21.46 9.94 -2.63
CA TYR A 149 22.50 8.90 -2.65
C TYR A 149 23.18 8.78 -4.03
N MET A 150 22.52 9.26 -5.08
CA MET A 150 23.04 9.18 -6.45
C MET A 150 24.06 10.29 -6.73
N ARG A 151 25.11 9.97 -7.48
CA ARG A 151 26.13 10.94 -7.89
C ARG A 151 25.56 11.95 -8.88
N GLY A 152 25.33 13.18 -8.41
CA GLY A 152 24.70 14.23 -9.22
C GLY A 152 23.34 13.81 -9.79
N TYR A 153 22.59 13.03 -9.03
CA TYR A 153 21.27 12.48 -9.39
C TYR A 153 21.24 11.55 -10.61
N ARG A 154 22.40 11.01 -11.02
CA ARG A 154 22.49 10.05 -12.12
C ARG A 154 22.03 8.68 -11.66
N VAL A 155 21.01 8.14 -12.33
CA VAL A 155 20.50 6.79 -12.04
C VAL A 155 21.60 5.73 -12.21
N PHE A 156 21.57 4.68 -11.41
CA PHE A 156 22.55 3.59 -11.34
C PHE A 156 23.93 3.99 -10.79
N THR A 157 24.04 5.14 -10.12
CA THR A 157 25.27 5.59 -9.47
C THR A 157 25.10 5.73 -7.97
N VAL A 158 26.22 5.74 -7.26
CA VAL A 158 26.31 6.06 -5.83
C VAL A 158 27.29 7.21 -5.67
N ASP A 159 26.95 8.21 -4.88
CA ASP A 159 27.83 9.28 -4.48
C ASP A 159 28.68 8.81 -3.28
N GLU A 160 29.89 8.35 -3.55
CA GLU A 160 30.79 7.82 -2.53
C GLU A 160 31.27 8.89 -1.52
N GLY A 161 31.17 10.17 -1.87
CA GLY A 161 31.46 11.27 -0.95
C GLY A 161 30.36 11.47 0.10
N ARG A 162 29.12 11.26 -0.29
CA ARG A 162 27.94 11.39 0.58
C ARG A 162 27.57 10.07 1.26
N TYR A 163 27.66 8.97 0.55
CA TYR A 163 27.32 7.62 1.00
C TYR A 163 28.51 6.66 0.81
N PRO A 164 29.62 6.88 1.55
CA PRO A 164 30.74 5.97 1.49
C PRO A 164 30.34 4.58 1.97
N ASP A 165 30.82 3.54 1.28
CA ASP A 165 30.52 2.14 1.60
C ASP A 165 28.99 1.88 1.78
N LEU A 166 28.21 2.17 0.75
CA LEU A 166 26.78 1.87 0.75
C LEU A 166 26.49 0.39 1.06
N PRO A 167 27.23 -0.60 0.53
CA PRO A 167 27.04 -2.00 0.93
C PRO A 167 27.16 -2.26 2.44
N GLY A 168 28.13 -1.62 3.09
CA GLY A 168 28.31 -1.71 4.56
C GLY A 168 27.14 -1.08 5.33
N LEU A 169 26.61 0.05 4.85
CA LEU A 169 25.42 0.68 5.41
C LEU A 169 24.21 -0.23 5.33
N VAL A 170 23.96 -0.82 4.15
CA VAL A 170 22.83 -1.75 3.92
C VAL A 170 22.93 -2.96 4.84
N ARG A 171 24.11 -3.58 4.96
CA ARG A 171 24.32 -4.70 5.90
C ARG A 171 24.06 -4.29 7.35
N GLY A 172 24.60 -3.16 7.78
CA GLY A 172 24.42 -2.66 9.15
C GLY A 172 22.96 -2.40 9.50
N PHE A 173 22.17 -1.90 8.58
CA PHE A 173 20.72 -1.77 8.78
C PHE A 173 20.02 -3.13 8.81
N GLN A 174 20.39 -4.04 7.93
CA GLN A 174 19.82 -5.39 7.89
C GLN A 174 20.04 -6.15 9.21
N GLU A 175 21.23 -6.04 9.81
CA GLU A 175 21.54 -6.62 11.12
C GLU A 175 20.65 -6.06 12.25
N LYS A 176 20.17 -4.82 12.09
CA LYS A 176 19.20 -4.16 13.00
C LYS A 176 17.73 -4.44 12.65
N GLY A 177 17.47 -5.29 11.65
CA GLY A 177 16.12 -5.59 11.18
C GLY A 177 15.51 -4.53 10.28
N VAL A 178 16.31 -3.60 9.75
CA VAL A 178 15.87 -2.51 8.87
C VAL A 178 16.32 -2.79 7.44
N ARG A 179 15.37 -2.84 6.52
CA ARG A 179 15.64 -3.03 5.08
C ARG A 179 15.90 -1.70 4.40
N THR A 180 16.74 -1.72 3.36
CA THR A 180 17.05 -0.53 2.56
C THR A 180 16.33 -0.59 1.22
N VAL A 181 15.65 0.50 0.87
CA VAL A 181 14.96 0.71 -0.40
C VAL A 181 15.60 1.90 -1.08
N LEU A 182 15.93 1.78 -2.37
CA LEU A 182 16.51 2.87 -3.16
C LEU A 182 15.52 3.43 -4.15
N ILE A 183 15.46 4.77 -4.28
CA ILE A 183 14.72 5.43 -5.34
C ILE A 183 15.43 5.26 -6.69
N LEU A 184 14.65 5.07 -7.74
CA LEU A 184 15.10 5.06 -9.14
C LEU A 184 14.15 5.88 -9.99
N ASP A 185 14.71 6.84 -10.72
CA ASP A 185 14.00 7.61 -11.73
C ASP A 185 14.32 7.05 -13.12
N PRO A 186 13.43 7.19 -14.12
CA PRO A 186 13.68 6.62 -15.45
C PRO A 186 14.69 7.42 -16.29
N GLY A 187 14.88 8.71 -16.00
CA GLY A 187 15.75 9.58 -16.79
C GLY A 187 17.24 9.25 -16.64
N VAL A 188 17.87 8.86 -17.73
CA VAL A 188 19.32 8.57 -17.80
C VAL A 188 20.05 9.81 -18.25
N LYS A 189 20.97 10.33 -17.42
CA LYS A 189 21.78 11.54 -17.74
C LYS A 189 22.35 11.47 -19.16
N ALA A 190 21.98 12.43 -20.00
CA ALA A 190 22.47 12.58 -21.37
C ALA A 190 23.89 13.19 -21.36
N GLU A 191 24.89 12.39 -21.07
CA GLU A 191 26.27 12.83 -20.88
C GLU A 191 27.25 11.88 -21.59
N LYS A 192 28.11 12.46 -22.41
CA LYS A 192 29.20 11.71 -23.06
C LYS A 192 30.11 11.09 -22.00
N GLY A 193 30.45 9.82 -22.14
CA GLY A 193 31.28 9.09 -21.18
C GLY A 193 30.49 8.49 -20.00
N PHE A 194 29.19 8.75 -19.89
CA PHE A 194 28.35 8.09 -18.90
C PHE A 194 27.86 6.73 -19.44
N PRO A 195 28.33 5.59 -18.90
CA PRO A 195 28.10 4.28 -19.48
C PRO A 195 26.65 3.93 -19.78
N PRO A 196 25.66 4.14 -18.86
CA PRO A 196 24.27 3.82 -19.14
C PRO A 196 23.69 4.59 -20.34
N TYR A 197 24.11 5.85 -20.51
CA TYR A 197 23.68 6.67 -21.64
C TYR A 197 24.28 6.18 -22.97
N GLU A 198 25.58 5.90 -22.98
CA GLU A 198 26.28 5.41 -24.19
C GLU A 198 25.80 4.01 -24.60
N GLU A 199 25.55 3.13 -23.65
CA GLU A 199 24.95 1.82 -23.91
C GLU A 199 23.56 1.97 -24.53
N GLY A 200 22.71 2.82 -23.95
CA GLY A 200 21.36 3.08 -24.45
C GLY A 200 21.33 3.68 -25.85
N LEU A 201 22.29 4.58 -26.17
CA LEU A 201 22.46 5.10 -27.53
C LEU A 201 22.87 4.00 -28.51
N ARG A 202 23.89 3.23 -28.18
CA ARG A 202 24.44 2.18 -29.02
C ARG A 202 23.40 1.09 -29.33
N GLU A 203 22.60 0.72 -28.36
CA GLU A 203 21.62 -0.35 -28.46
C GLU A 203 20.22 0.14 -28.86
N GLY A 204 20.04 1.47 -29.00
CA GLY A 204 18.78 2.06 -29.45
C GLY A 204 17.63 1.93 -28.45
N LEU A 205 17.90 2.07 -27.15
CA LEU A 205 16.97 1.79 -26.05
C LEU A 205 16.10 2.97 -25.64
N PHE A 206 16.40 4.20 -26.10
CA PHE A 206 15.72 5.41 -25.70
C PHE A 206 14.57 5.80 -26.62
N CYS A 207 13.57 6.47 -26.08
CA CYS A 207 12.51 7.11 -26.83
C CYS A 207 13.08 8.12 -27.82
N ARG A 208 12.48 8.21 -29.02
CA ARG A 208 12.97 9.04 -30.13
C ARG A 208 11.90 10.01 -30.63
N LEU A 209 12.33 11.11 -31.19
CA LEU A 209 11.48 11.99 -32.00
C LEU A 209 11.19 11.34 -33.37
N PRO A 210 10.18 11.83 -34.12
CA PRO A 210 9.93 11.39 -35.49
C PRO A 210 11.14 11.55 -36.42
N SER A 211 12.03 12.50 -36.14
CA SER A 211 13.31 12.68 -36.84
C SER A 211 14.32 11.53 -36.65
N GLY A 212 14.09 10.66 -35.66
CA GLY A 212 15.01 9.62 -35.24
C GLY A 212 15.99 10.05 -34.16
N GLU A 213 16.02 11.32 -33.79
CA GLU A 213 16.81 11.81 -32.66
C GLU A 213 16.27 11.32 -31.33
N VAL A 214 17.18 11.03 -30.38
CA VAL A 214 16.80 10.65 -29.01
C VAL A 214 16.11 11.85 -28.32
N VAL A 215 14.97 11.61 -27.71
CA VAL A 215 14.31 12.63 -26.88
C VAL A 215 15.17 12.90 -25.65
N ARG A 216 15.44 14.17 -25.39
CA ARG A 216 16.12 14.64 -24.18
C ARG A 216 15.25 15.68 -23.48
N GLY A 217 15.11 15.53 -22.17
CA GLY A 217 14.35 16.47 -21.35
C GLY A 217 15.00 16.65 -19.98
N PRO A 218 14.77 17.82 -19.34
CA PRO A 218 15.35 18.11 -18.04
C PRO A 218 14.62 17.39 -16.92
N VAL A 219 15.41 16.72 -16.08
CA VAL A 219 14.99 16.11 -14.80
C VAL A 219 16.07 16.39 -13.75
N TRP A 220 16.14 15.65 -12.67
CA TRP A 220 17.07 15.94 -11.57
C TRP A 220 18.54 16.04 -11.98
N PRO A 221 19.12 15.15 -12.82
CA PRO A 221 20.50 15.28 -13.24
C PRO A 221 20.74 16.35 -14.34
N GLY A 222 19.71 17.04 -14.80
CA GLY A 222 19.71 17.90 -15.97
C GLY A 222 19.12 17.16 -17.19
N LEU A 223 19.65 17.41 -18.39
CA LEU A 223 19.16 16.71 -19.58
C LEU A 223 19.36 15.21 -19.46
N ALA A 224 18.28 14.47 -19.69
CA ALA A 224 18.24 13.02 -19.63
C ALA A 224 17.51 12.42 -20.83
N ALA A 225 17.87 11.20 -21.19
CA ALA A 225 17.16 10.37 -22.13
C ALA A 225 16.30 9.35 -21.36
N PHE A 226 15.25 8.86 -21.99
CA PHE A 226 14.25 8.01 -21.34
C PHE A 226 14.20 6.64 -22.00
N PRO A 227 14.48 5.55 -21.27
CA PRO A 227 14.30 4.20 -21.81
C PRO A 227 12.90 4.02 -22.34
N ASP A 228 12.79 3.40 -23.51
CA ASP A 228 11.50 2.99 -24.06
C ASP A 228 11.10 1.64 -23.46
N PHE A 229 10.43 1.65 -22.31
CA PHE A 229 10.01 0.42 -21.64
C PHE A 229 8.96 -0.38 -22.41
N THR A 230 8.41 0.15 -23.50
CA THR A 230 7.58 -0.63 -24.42
C THR A 230 8.41 -1.56 -25.30
N ASP A 231 9.74 -1.41 -25.32
CA ASP A 231 10.68 -2.31 -25.97
C ASP A 231 11.20 -3.36 -24.96
N PRO A 232 11.01 -4.66 -25.23
CA PRO A 232 11.57 -5.72 -24.39
C PRO A 232 13.08 -5.62 -24.15
N LYS A 233 13.85 -5.11 -25.13
CA LYS A 233 15.30 -4.91 -24.99
C LYS A 233 15.62 -3.87 -23.92
N ALA A 234 14.89 -2.76 -23.90
CA ALA A 234 15.07 -1.71 -22.90
C ALA A 234 14.72 -2.23 -21.51
N ARG A 235 13.65 -3.02 -21.37
CA ARG A 235 13.30 -3.67 -20.09
C ARG A 235 14.39 -4.61 -19.60
N ALA A 236 14.92 -5.46 -20.47
CA ALA A 236 16.01 -6.38 -20.12
C ALA A 236 17.27 -5.62 -19.68
N TRP A 237 17.66 -4.60 -20.42
CA TRP A 237 18.80 -3.73 -20.08
C TRP A 237 18.61 -3.05 -18.71
N TRP A 238 17.43 -2.49 -18.44
CA TRP A 238 17.10 -1.88 -17.14
C TRP A 238 17.26 -2.89 -16.00
N GLY A 239 16.72 -4.09 -16.18
CA GLY A 239 16.84 -5.16 -15.19
C GLY A 239 18.29 -5.55 -14.88
N GLU A 240 19.17 -5.59 -15.89
CA GLU A 240 20.59 -5.87 -15.69
C GLU A 240 21.29 -4.79 -14.85
N LYS A 241 20.89 -3.53 -14.98
CA LYS A 241 21.47 -2.42 -14.18
C LYS A 241 21.17 -2.52 -12.69
N LEU A 242 20.17 -3.30 -12.29
CA LEU A 242 19.81 -3.49 -10.89
C LEU A 242 20.71 -4.48 -10.15
N LYS A 243 21.47 -5.30 -10.88
CA LYS A 243 22.28 -6.40 -10.32
C LYS A 243 23.15 -5.94 -9.14
N GLY A 244 23.92 -4.86 -9.30
CA GLY A 244 24.83 -4.37 -8.28
C GLY A 244 24.13 -3.95 -6.99
N PHE A 245 22.98 -3.29 -7.09
CA PHE A 245 22.18 -2.91 -5.92
C PHE A 245 21.62 -4.13 -5.18
N LEU A 246 21.13 -5.10 -5.91
CA LEU A 246 20.57 -6.32 -5.32
C LEU A 246 21.64 -7.20 -4.66
N GLU A 247 22.84 -7.29 -5.25
CA GLU A 247 23.98 -8.00 -4.68
C GLU A 247 24.49 -7.38 -3.39
N MET A 248 24.39 -6.05 -3.21
CA MET A 248 24.74 -5.40 -1.94
C MET A 248 23.67 -5.53 -0.84
N GLY A 249 22.53 -6.15 -1.15
CA GLY A 249 21.45 -6.43 -0.20
C GLY A 249 20.31 -5.41 -0.19
N VAL A 250 20.23 -4.50 -1.16
CA VAL A 250 19.06 -3.62 -1.33
C VAL A 250 17.81 -4.49 -1.45
N ALA A 251 16.81 -4.22 -0.62
CA ALA A 251 15.64 -5.08 -0.44
C ALA A 251 14.44 -4.64 -1.28
N GLY A 252 14.44 -3.43 -1.78
CA GLY A 252 13.35 -2.89 -2.59
C GLY A 252 13.75 -1.68 -3.40
N LEU A 253 12.88 -1.32 -4.33
CA LEU A 253 13.07 -0.19 -5.24
C LEU A 253 11.84 0.73 -5.19
N TRP A 254 12.10 2.02 -5.18
CA TRP A 254 11.09 3.07 -5.20
C TRP A 254 11.16 3.77 -6.56
N LEU A 255 10.14 3.54 -7.40
CA LEU A 255 10.08 4.04 -8.76
C LEU A 255 9.33 5.38 -8.78
N ASP A 256 10.06 6.45 -9.02
CA ASP A 256 9.54 7.80 -9.03
C ASP A 256 9.70 8.46 -10.40
N MET A 257 9.01 9.57 -10.64
CA MET A 257 9.06 10.33 -11.89
C MET A 257 8.68 9.55 -13.16
N ASN A 258 7.95 8.47 -13.01
CA ASN A 258 7.69 7.46 -14.06
C ASN A 258 6.34 7.57 -14.76
N GLU A 259 5.75 8.78 -14.82
CA GLU A 259 4.59 9.10 -15.66
C GLU A 259 4.91 9.01 -17.18
N PRO A 260 6.11 9.36 -17.73
CA PRO A 260 7.30 9.98 -17.15
C PRO A 260 7.15 11.50 -16.99
N ALA A 261 7.69 12.03 -15.88
CA ALA A 261 7.67 13.45 -15.57
C ALA A 261 8.98 14.15 -15.98
N LEU A 262 8.86 15.31 -16.59
CA LEU A 262 9.98 16.18 -16.98
C LEU A 262 9.71 17.61 -16.49
N PHE A 263 10.78 18.37 -16.27
CA PHE A 263 10.71 19.82 -16.05
C PHE A 263 10.71 20.57 -17.40
N ALA A 264 9.76 20.23 -18.27
CA ALA A 264 9.74 20.70 -19.64
C ALA A 264 8.85 21.92 -19.84
N ALA A 265 9.21 22.76 -20.81
CA ALA A 265 8.52 23.99 -21.15
C ALA A 265 7.64 23.89 -22.41
N TRP A 266 7.38 22.68 -22.92
CA TRP A 266 6.58 22.46 -24.14
C TRP A 266 5.11 22.08 -23.88
N GLY A 267 4.56 22.50 -22.75
CA GLY A 267 3.16 22.33 -22.37
C GLY A 267 2.93 21.25 -21.32
N GLU A 268 2.90 19.98 -21.72
CA GLU A 268 2.74 18.88 -20.77
C GLU A 268 4.08 18.55 -20.08
N PRO A 269 4.07 18.23 -18.77
CA PRO A 269 5.29 17.88 -18.04
C PRO A 269 5.74 16.43 -18.29
N THR A 270 5.78 16.01 -19.54
CA THR A 270 6.13 14.66 -20.00
C THR A 270 6.81 14.70 -21.37
N LEU A 271 7.11 13.54 -21.95
CA LEU A 271 7.65 13.44 -23.31
C LEU A 271 6.70 14.10 -24.32
N PRO A 272 7.24 14.65 -25.42
CA PRO A 272 6.39 15.18 -26.49
C PRO A 272 5.41 14.12 -27.00
N ALA A 273 4.17 14.53 -27.31
CA ALA A 273 3.13 13.63 -27.82
C ALA A 273 3.57 12.85 -29.07
N SER A 274 4.46 13.46 -29.89
CA SER A 274 5.00 12.87 -31.10
C SER A 274 6.17 11.89 -30.86
N ALA A 275 6.66 11.76 -29.66
CA ALA A 275 7.74 10.82 -29.34
C ALA A 275 7.35 9.39 -29.75
N ARG A 276 8.31 8.66 -30.26
CA ARG A 276 8.11 7.31 -30.81
C ARG A 276 8.48 6.24 -29.80
N HIS A 277 7.65 5.23 -29.76
CA HIS A 277 7.78 4.03 -28.93
C HIS A 277 7.68 2.77 -29.77
N ALA A 278 8.37 1.72 -29.35
CA ALA A 278 8.35 0.42 -30.03
C ALA A 278 6.98 -0.28 -29.91
N LEU A 279 6.27 -0.12 -28.80
CA LEU A 279 4.98 -0.76 -28.48
C LEU A 279 4.96 -2.25 -28.86
N GLU A 280 5.93 -3.02 -28.34
CA GLU A 280 6.10 -4.45 -28.60
C GLU A 280 6.24 -4.77 -30.12
N GLY A 281 6.83 -3.86 -30.89
CA GLY A 281 7.02 -3.99 -32.33
C GLY A 281 5.89 -3.42 -33.21
N GLN A 282 4.80 -2.98 -32.64
CA GLN A 282 3.70 -2.34 -33.38
C GLN A 282 4.03 -0.89 -33.79
N GLY A 283 4.86 -0.23 -32.97
CA GLY A 283 5.19 1.17 -33.12
C GLY A 283 4.01 2.11 -32.82
N GLY A 284 4.32 3.30 -32.39
CA GLY A 284 3.32 4.32 -32.12
C GLY A 284 3.90 5.58 -31.47
N ASP A 285 3.07 6.54 -31.23
CA ASP A 285 3.45 7.78 -30.55
C ASP A 285 3.24 7.71 -29.04
N HIS A 286 3.68 8.76 -28.35
CA HIS A 286 3.62 8.82 -26.90
C HIS A 286 2.20 8.83 -26.33
N ARG A 287 1.20 9.31 -27.07
CA ARG A 287 -0.19 9.30 -26.63
C ARG A 287 -0.76 7.88 -26.49
N LEU A 288 -0.21 6.92 -27.24
CA LEU A 288 -0.56 5.50 -27.12
C LEU A 288 0.22 4.79 -26.00
N ALA A 289 1.44 5.23 -25.70
CA ALA A 289 2.37 4.55 -24.82
C ALA A 289 2.46 5.15 -23.41
N HIS A 290 2.11 6.42 -23.24
CA HIS A 290 2.34 7.20 -22.01
C HIS A 290 1.86 6.50 -20.74
N ASN A 291 0.61 6.10 -20.70
CA ASN A 291 0.02 5.48 -19.51
C ASN A 291 0.62 4.10 -19.17
N LEU A 292 1.33 3.48 -20.11
CA LEU A 292 2.05 2.23 -19.88
C LEU A 292 3.45 2.43 -19.30
N TYR A 293 4.00 3.63 -19.35
CA TYR A 293 5.40 3.87 -19.03
C TYR A 293 5.76 3.42 -17.61
N GLY A 294 5.03 3.88 -16.60
CA GLY A 294 5.23 3.49 -15.21
C GLY A 294 4.99 2.00 -14.95
N LEU A 295 3.95 1.43 -15.53
CA LEU A 295 3.68 0.00 -15.47
C LEU A 295 4.85 -0.82 -16.01
N LEU A 296 5.39 -0.46 -17.17
CA LEU A 296 6.45 -1.22 -17.84
C LEU A 296 7.82 -1.00 -17.21
N MET A 297 8.06 0.16 -16.60
CA MET A 297 9.21 0.36 -15.71
C MET A 297 9.13 -0.53 -14.48
N ALA A 298 7.95 -0.66 -13.87
CA ALA A 298 7.73 -1.58 -12.75
C ALA A 298 7.95 -3.04 -13.17
N ARG A 299 7.45 -3.44 -14.34
CA ARG A 299 7.70 -4.77 -14.90
C ARG A 299 9.19 -5.04 -15.13
N ALA A 300 9.90 -4.10 -15.75
CA ALA A 300 11.33 -4.22 -15.99
C ALA A 300 12.12 -4.38 -14.68
N SER A 301 11.76 -3.60 -13.67
CA SER A 301 12.37 -3.65 -12.33
C SER A 301 12.03 -4.96 -11.61
N TRP A 302 10.81 -5.44 -11.72
CA TRP A 302 10.38 -6.73 -11.18
C TRP A 302 11.14 -7.90 -11.81
N GLU A 303 11.20 -7.95 -13.14
CA GLU A 303 11.89 -9.00 -13.87
C GLU A 303 13.39 -9.01 -13.55
N GLY A 304 14.03 -7.83 -13.45
CA GLY A 304 15.41 -7.69 -13.01
C GLY A 304 15.64 -8.15 -11.58
N PHE A 305 14.74 -7.80 -10.67
CA PHE A 305 14.82 -8.24 -9.28
C PHE A 305 14.71 -9.77 -9.18
N ARG A 306 13.73 -10.37 -9.85
CA ARG A 306 13.55 -11.83 -9.87
C ARG A 306 14.74 -12.57 -10.50
N LYS A 307 15.39 -11.97 -11.48
CA LYS A 307 16.57 -12.54 -12.13
C LYS A 307 17.79 -12.55 -11.22
N HIS A 308 18.05 -11.44 -10.52
CA HIS A 308 19.30 -11.23 -9.77
C HIS A 308 19.19 -11.53 -8.26
N ALA A 309 17.98 -11.65 -7.73
CA ALA A 309 17.71 -12.04 -6.35
C ALA A 309 16.50 -12.98 -6.26
N PRO A 310 16.55 -14.16 -6.92
CA PRO A 310 15.40 -15.06 -7.04
C PRO A 310 14.93 -15.64 -5.70
N GLU A 311 15.79 -15.65 -4.68
CA GLU A 311 15.52 -16.14 -3.33
C GLU A 311 14.68 -15.16 -2.49
N ARG A 312 14.55 -13.91 -2.93
CA ARG A 312 13.83 -12.85 -2.21
C ARG A 312 12.58 -12.42 -2.98
N ARG A 313 11.51 -12.12 -2.27
CA ARG A 313 10.33 -11.47 -2.85
C ARG A 313 10.65 -10.01 -3.16
N PRO A 314 10.41 -9.54 -4.39
CA PRO A 314 10.59 -8.14 -4.72
C PRO A 314 9.65 -7.24 -3.90
N PHE A 315 10.17 -6.09 -3.46
CA PHE A 315 9.37 -4.96 -3.03
C PHE A 315 9.63 -3.79 -3.98
N LEU A 316 8.61 -3.42 -4.71
CA LEU A 316 8.61 -2.25 -5.59
C LEU A 316 7.50 -1.30 -5.15
N LEU A 317 7.81 -0.01 -5.12
CA LEU A 317 6.87 1.06 -4.89
C LEU A 317 6.87 1.95 -6.12
N THR A 318 5.71 2.25 -6.69
CA THR A 318 5.61 3.07 -7.90
C THR A 318 4.68 4.25 -7.70
N ARG A 319 5.05 5.42 -8.27
CA ARG A 319 4.18 6.58 -8.32
C ARG A 319 3.15 6.48 -9.43
N SER A 320 3.56 6.02 -10.59
CA SER A 320 2.71 5.89 -11.76
C SER A 320 2.53 4.44 -12.21
N GLY A 321 1.44 4.19 -12.91
CA GLY A 321 1.11 2.88 -13.42
C GLY A 321 -0.17 2.87 -14.24
N HIS A 322 -0.70 1.70 -14.50
CA HIS A 322 -1.93 1.45 -15.24
C HIS A 322 -2.60 0.18 -14.72
N ALA A 323 -3.75 -0.20 -15.27
CA ALA A 323 -4.39 -1.48 -14.97
C ALA A 323 -3.39 -2.65 -15.11
N GLY A 324 -3.23 -3.44 -14.06
CA GLY A 324 -2.27 -4.53 -14.01
C GLY A 324 -0.95 -4.21 -13.31
N VAL A 325 -0.70 -2.98 -12.88
CA VAL A 325 0.53 -2.60 -12.15
C VAL A 325 0.68 -3.36 -10.83
N GLN A 326 -0.42 -3.80 -10.23
CA GLN A 326 -0.43 -4.58 -8.99
C GLN A 326 0.36 -5.90 -9.09
N ARG A 327 0.61 -6.42 -10.29
CA ARG A 327 1.46 -7.60 -10.51
C ARG A 327 2.91 -7.37 -10.10
N TYR A 328 3.34 -6.10 -10.07
CA TYR A 328 4.75 -5.74 -9.94
C TYR A 328 5.04 -4.82 -8.77
N ALA A 329 4.12 -3.92 -8.42
CA ALA A 329 4.43 -2.85 -7.49
C ALA A 329 3.25 -2.47 -6.58
N TRP A 330 3.61 -1.94 -5.41
CA TRP A 330 2.76 -1.14 -4.54
C TRP A 330 2.71 0.29 -5.06
N ALA A 331 1.73 1.07 -4.61
CA ALA A 331 1.61 2.47 -4.99
C ALA A 331 1.41 3.38 -3.78
N TRP A 332 1.79 4.65 -3.92
CA TRP A 332 1.47 5.68 -2.94
C TRP A 332 0.83 6.89 -3.65
N THR A 333 0.20 7.75 -2.88
CA THR A 333 -0.61 8.86 -3.41
C THR A 333 0.21 10.08 -3.84
N GLY A 334 1.54 9.98 -3.92
CA GLY A 334 2.42 11.05 -4.41
C GLY A 334 2.49 12.26 -3.47
N ASP A 335 2.62 13.43 -4.07
CA ASP A 335 3.01 14.68 -3.40
C ASP A 335 1.80 15.46 -2.87
N VAL A 336 1.00 14.85 -2.00
CA VAL A 336 -0.18 15.47 -1.40
C VAL A 336 0.18 16.61 -0.45
N GLU A 337 -0.63 17.65 -0.40
CA GLU A 337 -0.46 18.77 0.54
C GLU A 337 -0.68 18.36 2.01
N SER A 338 0.04 19.04 2.91
CA SER A 338 -0.04 18.81 4.37
C SER A 338 -1.18 19.63 5.00
N THR A 339 -2.42 19.25 4.69
CA THR A 339 -3.65 19.90 5.16
C THR A 339 -4.69 18.86 5.58
N TRP A 340 -5.71 19.26 6.32
CA TRP A 340 -6.86 18.40 6.65
C TRP A 340 -7.60 17.96 5.36
N GLU A 341 -7.73 18.84 4.38
CA GLU A 341 -8.28 18.49 3.08
C GLU A 341 -7.38 17.51 2.32
N GLY A 342 -6.06 17.64 2.46
CA GLY A 342 -5.09 16.67 1.94
C GLY A 342 -5.27 15.28 2.56
N LEU A 343 -5.55 15.20 3.85
CA LEU A 343 -5.86 13.94 4.54
C LEU A 343 -7.15 13.30 4.01
N ARG A 344 -8.22 14.08 3.84
CA ARG A 344 -9.49 13.61 3.24
C ARG A 344 -9.29 13.13 1.81
N THR A 345 -8.60 13.92 1.00
CA THR A 345 -8.25 13.59 -0.38
C THR A 345 -7.43 12.30 -0.47
N THR A 346 -6.50 12.12 0.45
CA THR A 346 -5.70 10.89 0.57
C THR A 346 -6.57 9.67 0.78
N LEU A 347 -7.51 9.70 1.73
CA LEU A 347 -8.41 8.56 1.97
C LEU A 347 -9.23 8.22 0.72
N ARG A 348 -9.77 9.22 0.02
CA ARG A 348 -10.50 9.03 -1.24
C ARG A 348 -9.61 8.41 -2.33
N ALA A 349 -8.38 8.89 -2.46
CA ALA A 349 -7.42 8.36 -3.44
C ALA A 349 -7.06 6.90 -3.14
N LEU A 350 -6.81 6.55 -1.87
CA LEU A 350 -6.52 5.18 -1.45
C LEU A 350 -7.68 4.21 -1.74
N LEU A 351 -8.91 4.63 -1.44
CA LEU A 351 -10.10 3.83 -1.75
C LEU A 351 -10.32 3.71 -3.26
N GLY A 352 -10.07 4.78 -4.02
CA GLY A 352 -10.14 4.79 -5.48
C GLY A 352 -9.13 3.86 -6.14
N LEU A 353 -7.89 3.84 -5.65
CA LEU A 353 -6.84 2.91 -6.10
C LEU A 353 -7.21 1.45 -5.79
N SER A 354 -7.69 1.19 -4.58
CA SER A 354 -8.15 -0.15 -4.20
C SER A 354 -9.29 -0.64 -5.11
N LEU A 355 -10.28 0.21 -5.38
CA LEU A 355 -11.38 -0.07 -6.31
C LEU A 355 -10.93 -0.19 -7.78
N SER A 356 -9.71 0.20 -8.08
CA SER A 356 -9.08 0.05 -9.40
C SER A 356 -8.09 -1.12 -9.46
N GLY A 357 -8.07 -1.99 -8.43
CA GLY A 357 -7.26 -3.21 -8.38
C GLY A 357 -5.87 -3.05 -7.81
N VAL A 358 -5.48 -1.85 -7.37
CA VAL A 358 -4.21 -1.60 -6.71
C VAL A 358 -4.41 -1.70 -5.20
N TYR A 359 -4.10 -2.85 -4.63
CA TYR A 359 -4.48 -3.20 -3.25
C TYR A 359 -3.47 -2.78 -2.20
N PHE A 360 -2.18 -2.75 -2.54
CA PHE A 360 -1.12 -2.34 -1.64
C PHE A 360 -0.81 -0.87 -1.84
N VAL A 361 -1.53 -0.04 -1.11
CA VAL A 361 -1.49 1.42 -1.25
C VAL A 361 -1.27 2.12 0.08
N GLY A 362 -0.67 3.30 0.02
CA GLY A 362 -0.46 4.16 1.16
C GLY A 362 -0.20 5.61 0.76
N SER A 363 0.18 6.41 1.72
CA SER A 363 0.42 7.85 1.53
C SER A 363 1.66 8.30 2.28
N ASP A 364 2.14 9.49 1.96
CA ASP A 364 3.15 10.18 2.76
C ASP A 364 2.50 10.73 4.03
N ILE A 365 2.89 10.21 5.19
CA ILE A 365 2.30 10.58 6.48
C ILE A 365 2.52 12.07 6.75
N GLY A 366 1.44 12.77 7.04
CA GLY A 366 1.43 14.21 7.28
C GLY A 366 1.41 15.05 6.01
N GLY A 367 1.30 14.42 4.83
CA GLY A 367 1.44 15.05 3.53
C GLY A 367 2.91 15.20 3.10
N PHE A 368 3.15 15.35 1.81
CA PHE A 368 4.51 15.53 1.26
C PHE A 368 4.97 16.99 1.34
N SER A 369 4.14 17.93 0.92
CA SER A 369 4.45 19.34 0.87
C SER A 369 3.72 20.14 1.94
N GLY A 370 4.44 20.99 2.66
CA GLY A 370 3.93 21.78 3.76
C GLY A 370 4.33 21.23 5.14
N ASN A 371 3.85 21.88 6.18
CA ASN A 371 4.18 21.55 7.56
C ASN A 371 2.89 21.28 8.34
N PRO A 372 2.55 20.03 8.62
CA PRO A 372 1.35 19.70 9.37
C PRO A 372 1.42 20.22 10.81
N SER A 373 0.27 20.57 11.38
CA SER A 373 0.15 20.74 12.83
C SER A 373 0.44 19.40 13.53
N PRO A 374 0.80 19.42 14.83
CA PRO A 374 0.98 18.19 15.59
C PRO A 374 -0.26 17.28 15.57
N GLU A 375 -1.46 17.86 15.66
CA GLU A 375 -2.71 17.09 15.59
C GLU A 375 -2.93 16.46 14.22
N LEU A 376 -2.80 17.21 13.13
CA LEU A 376 -2.91 16.68 11.77
C LEU A 376 -1.91 15.56 11.52
N TYR A 377 -0.65 15.76 11.93
CA TYR A 377 0.41 14.76 11.83
C TYR A 377 0.02 13.45 12.53
N LEU A 378 -0.44 13.52 13.78
CA LEU A 378 -0.82 12.34 14.56
C LEU A 378 -2.05 11.64 13.95
N ARG A 379 -3.08 12.38 13.54
CA ARG A 379 -4.27 11.81 12.90
C ARG A 379 -3.95 11.12 11.58
N TRP A 380 -3.04 11.69 10.80
CA TRP A 380 -2.54 11.06 9.58
C TRP A 380 -1.74 9.79 9.87
N PHE A 381 -0.91 9.85 10.90
CA PHE A 381 -0.12 8.69 11.34
C PHE A 381 -1.01 7.53 11.77
N GLN A 382 -2.06 7.82 12.54
CA GLN A 382 -3.05 6.83 12.98
C GLN A 382 -3.77 6.18 11.78
N MET A 383 -4.24 6.97 10.83
CA MET A 383 -4.88 6.45 9.62
C MET A 383 -3.90 5.59 8.81
N ALA A 384 -2.70 6.06 8.58
CA ALA A 384 -1.69 5.36 7.80
C ALA A 384 -1.28 4.01 8.41
N ALA A 385 -1.27 3.91 9.75
CA ALA A 385 -1.00 2.64 10.45
C ALA A 385 -2.03 1.54 10.11
N LEU A 386 -3.20 1.92 9.61
CA LEU A 386 -4.29 1.01 9.22
C LEU A 386 -4.54 0.98 7.70
N THR A 387 -3.57 1.43 6.92
CA THR A 387 -3.53 1.26 5.47
C THR A 387 -2.47 0.23 5.07
N PRO A 388 -2.56 -0.39 3.89
CA PRO A 388 -1.61 -1.46 3.50
C PRO A 388 -0.15 -1.04 3.51
N PHE A 389 0.18 0.13 2.97
CA PHE A 389 1.53 0.70 2.98
C PHE A 389 1.64 1.83 4.01
N PHE A 390 2.67 1.79 4.85
CA PHE A 390 2.83 2.63 6.03
C PHE A 390 4.20 3.31 6.03
N ARG A 391 4.27 4.54 5.49
CA ARG A 391 5.53 5.27 5.31
C ARG A 391 5.42 6.73 5.72
N LEU A 392 6.39 7.20 6.52
CA LEU A 392 6.66 8.61 6.76
C LEU A 392 7.60 9.14 5.67
N HIS A 393 7.19 10.16 4.95
CA HIS A 393 8.00 10.82 3.91
C HIS A 393 7.58 12.28 3.73
N ALA A 394 8.53 13.14 3.36
CA ALA A 394 8.27 14.56 3.13
C ALA A 394 9.32 15.22 2.23
N ALA A 395 8.95 16.36 1.65
CA ALA A 395 9.82 17.20 0.84
C ALA A 395 10.96 17.83 1.66
N ARG A 396 12.10 18.08 1.00
CA ARG A 396 13.32 18.62 1.65
C ARG A 396 13.16 20.02 2.22
N TRP A 397 12.26 20.84 1.68
CA TRP A 397 12.00 22.20 2.14
C TRP A 397 11.05 22.30 3.32
N THR A 398 10.50 21.18 3.78
CA THR A 398 9.63 21.12 4.95
C THR A 398 10.43 20.99 6.23
N LYS A 399 9.82 21.30 7.39
CA LYS A 399 10.40 20.99 8.68
C LYS A 399 10.62 19.50 8.84
N ARG A 400 11.65 19.13 9.60
CA ARG A 400 11.88 17.71 9.98
C ARG A 400 10.66 17.18 10.73
N ARG A 401 10.27 15.95 10.42
CA ARG A 401 9.02 15.40 10.94
C ARG A 401 9.14 14.00 11.54
N GLU A 402 10.31 13.69 12.08
CA GLU A 402 10.43 12.53 12.96
C GLU A 402 9.51 12.72 14.18
N PRO A 403 8.85 11.64 14.69
CA PRO A 403 7.79 11.77 15.71
C PRO A 403 8.19 12.56 16.96
N TRP A 404 9.43 12.45 17.41
CA TRP A 404 9.95 13.17 18.58
C TRP A 404 10.12 14.68 18.39
N ARG A 405 9.87 15.19 17.19
CA ARG A 405 9.90 16.64 16.89
C ARG A 405 8.59 17.37 17.21
N PHE A 406 7.52 16.62 17.48
CA PHE A 406 6.18 17.16 17.68
C PHE A 406 5.74 17.19 19.15
N GLY A 407 6.64 16.90 20.08
CA GLY A 407 6.36 16.82 21.51
C GLY A 407 5.98 15.41 21.99
N GLU A 408 5.95 15.25 23.31
CA GLU A 408 5.81 13.94 23.96
C GLU A 408 4.42 13.31 23.72
N GLU A 409 3.35 14.11 23.74
CA GLU A 409 1.99 13.64 23.48
C GLU A 409 1.85 13.01 22.09
N VAL A 410 2.42 13.67 21.07
CA VAL A 410 2.41 13.13 19.70
C VAL A 410 3.30 11.89 19.60
N LEU A 411 4.48 11.91 20.21
CA LEU A 411 5.39 10.75 20.21
C LEU A 411 4.71 9.52 20.82
N GLU A 412 4.01 9.68 21.94
CA GLU A 412 3.29 8.59 22.59
C GLU A 412 2.11 8.09 21.72
N GLY A 413 1.38 8.99 21.08
CA GLY A 413 0.33 8.63 20.12
C GLY A 413 0.87 7.86 18.92
N VAL A 414 2.02 8.26 18.39
CA VAL A 414 2.73 7.54 17.31
C VAL A 414 3.19 6.17 17.79
N ARG A 415 3.74 6.08 19.01
CA ARG A 415 4.15 4.80 19.60
C ARG A 415 3.00 3.80 19.65
N ARG A 416 1.81 4.26 20.09
CA ARG A 416 0.58 3.44 20.12
C ARG A 416 0.14 3.01 18.71
N ALA A 417 0.18 3.91 17.74
CA ALA A 417 -0.18 3.59 16.37
C ALA A 417 0.77 2.56 15.75
N MET A 418 2.08 2.69 15.99
CA MET A 418 3.08 1.74 15.53
C MET A 418 2.94 0.38 16.23
N ALA A 419 2.68 0.37 17.54
CA ALA A 419 2.44 -0.86 18.30
C ALA A 419 1.19 -1.59 17.80
N LEU A 420 0.11 -0.87 17.52
CA LEU A 420 -1.10 -1.43 16.90
C LEU A 420 -0.78 -2.06 15.54
N ARG A 421 -0.01 -1.38 14.69
CA ARG A 421 0.42 -1.91 13.39
C ARG A 421 1.21 -3.20 13.54
N GLU A 422 2.18 -3.25 14.44
CA GLU A 422 2.99 -4.46 14.69
C GLU A 422 2.12 -5.60 15.23
N SER A 423 1.20 -5.32 16.13
CA SER A 423 0.29 -6.33 16.65
C SER A 423 -0.63 -6.92 15.57
N LEU A 424 -1.06 -6.11 14.61
CA LEU A 424 -1.89 -6.54 13.49
C LEU A 424 -1.14 -7.28 12.39
N LEU A 425 0.17 -7.44 12.47
CA LEU A 425 0.97 -8.05 11.40
C LEU A 425 0.47 -9.43 10.96
N PRO A 426 0.08 -10.38 11.85
CA PRO A 426 -0.48 -11.67 11.42
C PRO A 426 -1.77 -11.52 10.60
N TYR A 427 -2.64 -10.62 11.01
CA TYR A 427 -3.86 -10.30 10.29
C TYR A 427 -3.57 -9.68 8.93
N LEU A 428 -2.73 -8.65 8.87
CA LEU A 428 -2.35 -7.97 7.63
C LEU A 428 -1.65 -8.92 6.64
N TYR A 429 -0.78 -9.77 7.15
CA TYR A 429 -0.06 -10.74 6.32
C TYR A 429 -1.00 -11.81 5.75
N THR A 430 -2.01 -12.20 6.51
CA THR A 430 -3.10 -13.07 6.05
C THR A 430 -3.95 -12.39 4.98
N LEU A 431 -4.25 -11.10 5.14
CA LEU A 431 -4.95 -10.31 4.10
C LEU A 431 -4.10 -10.21 2.82
N ALA A 432 -2.79 -10.00 2.94
CA ALA A 432 -1.88 -9.97 1.80
C ALA A 432 -1.88 -11.31 1.04
N HIS A 433 -1.89 -12.43 1.75
CA HIS A 433 -2.03 -13.76 1.16
C HIS A 433 -3.37 -13.90 0.43
N ARG A 434 -4.47 -13.44 1.00
CA ARG A 434 -5.78 -13.47 0.35
C ARG A 434 -5.85 -12.58 -0.90
N ALA A 435 -5.21 -11.42 -0.87
CA ALA A 435 -5.06 -10.57 -2.04
C ALA A 435 -4.32 -11.31 -3.17
N SER A 436 -3.22 -11.98 -2.84
CA SER A 436 -2.38 -12.69 -3.81
C SER A 436 -3.00 -13.99 -4.36
N ARG A 437 -3.94 -14.60 -3.65
CA ARG A 437 -4.56 -15.88 -4.06
C ARG A 437 -6.01 -15.74 -4.52
N GLU A 438 -6.75 -14.86 -3.85
CA GLU A 438 -8.19 -14.71 -4.07
C GLU A 438 -8.53 -13.41 -4.82
N GLY A 439 -7.59 -12.46 -4.95
CA GLY A 439 -7.84 -11.15 -5.55
C GLY A 439 -8.70 -10.24 -4.68
N LYS A 440 -8.68 -10.43 -3.37
CA LYS A 440 -9.47 -9.65 -2.43
C LYS A 440 -8.74 -8.40 -1.94
N PRO A 441 -9.40 -7.23 -1.92
CA PRO A 441 -8.76 -5.99 -1.45
C PRO A 441 -8.53 -6.01 0.06
N LEU A 442 -7.42 -5.38 0.50
CA LEU A 442 -7.16 -5.14 1.92
C LEU A 442 -8.00 -3.96 2.41
N LEU A 443 -7.93 -2.85 1.69
CA LEU A 443 -8.65 -1.61 1.99
C LEU A 443 -9.97 -1.61 1.21
N ARG A 444 -11.12 -1.43 1.91
CA ARG A 444 -12.44 -1.57 1.32
C ARG A 444 -13.39 -0.46 1.74
N PRO A 445 -14.12 0.16 0.82
CA PRO A 445 -15.31 0.92 1.20
C PRO A 445 -16.35 0.04 1.88
N LEU A 446 -17.14 0.60 2.80
CA LEU A 446 -18.15 -0.17 3.55
C LEU A 446 -19.21 -0.80 2.64
N PHE A 447 -19.55 -0.14 1.54
CA PHE A 447 -20.59 -0.62 0.61
C PHE A 447 -20.22 -1.91 -0.16
N LEU A 448 -18.94 -2.28 -0.22
CA LEU A 448 -18.56 -3.56 -0.86
C LEU A 448 -19.16 -4.76 -0.14
N GLU A 449 -19.45 -4.63 1.15
CA GLU A 449 -20.07 -5.68 1.98
C GLU A 449 -21.50 -5.30 2.43
N GLY A 450 -22.18 -4.48 1.64
CA GLY A 450 -23.56 -4.08 1.92
C GLY A 450 -23.72 -3.01 3.01
N GLY A 451 -22.63 -2.37 3.40
CA GLY A 451 -22.65 -1.21 4.30
C GLY A 451 -23.08 0.08 3.58
N PRO A 452 -23.23 1.18 4.32
CA PRO A 452 -23.59 2.47 3.75
C PRO A 452 -22.46 3.07 2.91
N TYR A 453 -22.82 3.93 1.97
CA TYR A 453 -21.85 4.76 1.28
C TYR A 453 -21.27 5.82 2.23
N THR A 454 -19.96 5.83 2.37
CA THR A 454 -19.21 6.86 3.08
C THR A 454 -17.80 6.96 2.52
N GLU A 455 -17.21 8.15 2.61
CA GLU A 455 -15.81 8.43 2.28
C GLU A 455 -14.96 8.70 3.53
N GLU A 456 -15.55 8.50 4.73
CA GLU A 456 -14.92 8.85 6.02
C GLU A 456 -14.61 7.65 6.91
N ALA A 457 -14.95 6.45 6.44
CA ALA A 457 -14.65 5.20 7.11
C ALA A 457 -14.42 4.11 6.07
N PHE A 458 -13.66 3.09 6.44
CA PHE A 458 -13.35 1.97 5.57
C PHE A 458 -13.21 0.67 6.36
N LEU A 459 -13.23 -0.45 5.65
CA LEU A 459 -12.86 -1.74 6.19
C LEU A 459 -11.40 -2.06 5.84
N LEU A 460 -10.65 -2.54 6.81
CA LEU A 460 -9.35 -3.18 6.62
C LEU A 460 -9.57 -4.70 6.72
N GLY A 461 -9.57 -5.36 5.55
CA GLY A 461 -10.07 -6.73 5.45
C GLY A 461 -11.57 -6.80 5.73
N GLU A 462 -12.03 -7.96 6.20
CA GLU A 462 -13.44 -8.19 6.54
C GLU A 462 -13.76 -7.85 8.00
N ALA A 463 -12.72 -7.84 8.86
CA ALA A 463 -12.91 -7.81 10.31
C ALA A 463 -12.85 -6.43 10.94
N LEU A 464 -12.08 -5.49 10.38
CA LEU A 464 -11.80 -4.21 11.04
C LEU A 464 -12.51 -3.05 10.33
N LEU A 465 -13.29 -2.27 11.08
CA LEU A 465 -13.86 -0.99 10.63
C LEU A 465 -13.02 0.13 11.21
N VAL A 466 -12.49 0.98 10.34
CA VAL A 466 -11.61 2.11 10.66
C VAL A 466 -12.33 3.41 10.35
N ALA A 467 -12.43 4.30 11.31
CA ALA A 467 -13.04 5.61 11.16
C ALA A 467 -12.07 6.72 11.56
N PRO A 468 -11.12 7.11 10.66
CA PRO A 468 -10.13 8.12 10.99
C PRO A 468 -10.75 9.46 11.31
N VAL A 469 -10.11 10.21 12.21
CA VAL A 469 -10.50 11.59 12.48
C VAL A 469 -9.95 12.48 11.39
N LEU A 470 -10.84 13.18 10.70
CA LEU A 470 -10.53 13.99 9.51
C LEU A 470 -10.73 15.49 9.72
N GLU A 471 -10.99 15.91 10.97
CA GLU A 471 -11.26 17.30 11.34
C GLU A 471 -10.43 17.73 12.54
N GLU A 472 -9.90 18.95 12.45
CA GLU A 472 -9.16 19.54 13.57
C GLU A 472 -10.04 19.67 14.82
N GLY A 473 -9.47 19.33 15.97
CA GLY A 473 -10.12 19.46 17.27
C GLY A 473 -11.20 18.42 17.55
N ALA A 474 -11.56 17.55 16.61
CA ALA A 474 -12.58 16.53 16.86
C ALA A 474 -12.08 15.48 17.87
N ARG A 475 -12.92 15.20 18.87
CA ARG A 475 -12.68 14.21 19.94
C ARG A 475 -13.78 13.15 20.01
N ALA A 476 -14.65 13.15 19.03
CA ALA A 476 -15.65 12.11 18.77
C ALA A 476 -15.83 11.96 17.27
N LYS A 477 -16.21 10.78 16.84
CA LYS A 477 -16.46 10.46 15.42
C LYS A 477 -17.81 9.77 15.29
N GLU A 478 -18.64 10.27 14.38
CA GLU A 478 -19.84 9.56 13.93
C GLU A 478 -19.44 8.47 12.93
N VAL A 479 -19.80 7.24 13.24
CA VAL A 479 -19.40 6.07 12.45
C VAL A 479 -20.64 5.33 11.97
N PRO A 480 -20.83 5.15 10.66
CA PRO A 480 -21.93 4.35 10.14
C PRO A 480 -21.59 2.85 10.28
N LEU A 481 -22.26 2.17 11.19
CA LEU A 481 -22.07 0.74 11.40
C LEU A 481 -22.87 -0.06 10.36
N PRO A 482 -22.23 -0.95 9.59
CA PRO A 482 -22.94 -1.94 8.79
C PRO A 482 -23.76 -2.90 9.67
N LYS A 483 -24.65 -3.67 9.04
CA LYS A 483 -25.44 -4.70 9.73
C LYS A 483 -24.55 -5.68 10.52
N GLY A 484 -24.98 -6.05 11.71
CA GLY A 484 -24.29 -6.98 12.61
C GLY A 484 -23.71 -6.30 13.83
N GLY A 485 -22.95 -7.07 14.62
CA GLY A 485 -22.30 -6.59 15.83
C GLY A 485 -20.90 -6.04 15.54
N TRP A 486 -20.52 -5.01 16.27
CA TRP A 486 -19.22 -4.36 16.14
C TRP A 486 -18.67 -4.02 17.53
N TYR A 487 -17.53 -4.60 17.89
CA TYR A 487 -16.85 -4.33 19.16
C TYR A 487 -15.87 -3.15 18.98
N PRO A 488 -16.07 -2.02 19.68
CA PRO A 488 -15.00 -1.02 19.74
C PRO A 488 -13.71 -1.65 20.25
N TRP A 489 -12.57 -1.24 19.69
CA TRP A 489 -11.28 -1.84 19.99
C TRP A 489 -10.97 -1.81 21.51
N GLY A 490 -10.76 -3.01 22.07
CA GLY A 490 -10.48 -3.19 23.48
C GLY A 490 -11.69 -3.18 24.41
N GLU A 491 -12.93 -3.09 23.87
CA GLU A 491 -14.17 -3.09 24.67
C GLU A 491 -14.90 -4.42 24.57
N ASP A 492 -15.54 -4.83 25.66
CA ASP A 492 -16.26 -6.11 25.77
C ASP A 492 -17.73 -6.03 25.31
N ARG A 493 -18.20 -4.85 24.93
CA ARG A 493 -19.60 -4.66 24.50
C ARG A 493 -19.70 -4.35 23.01
N ALA A 494 -20.38 -5.21 22.26
CA ALA A 494 -20.67 -4.94 20.86
C ALA A 494 -21.79 -3.92 20.69
N LEU A 495 -21.62 -3.04 19.72
CA LEU A 495 -22.66 -2.16 19.18
C LEU A 495 -23.37 -2.88 18.04
N GLN A 496 -24.67 -2.67 17.87
CA GLN A 496 -25.46 -3.32 16.84
C GLN A 496 -25.76 -2.38 15.67
N GLY A 497 -25.40 -2.78 14.46
CA GLY A 497 -25.79 -2.12 13.23
C GLY A 497 -27.00 -2.81 12.55
N PRO A 498 -27.64 -2.15 11.57
CA PRO A 498 -27.22 -0.88 10.97
C PRO A 498 -27.64 0.34 11.82
N THR A 499 -26.69 1.19 12.14
CA THR A 499 -26.94 2.45 12.88
C THR A 499 -25.75 3.40 12.74
N TRP A 500 -25.92 4.63 13.20
CA TRP A 500 -24.80 5.55 13.44
C TRP A 500 -24.39 5.49 14.90
N ALA A 501 -23.11 5.25 15.13
CA ALA A 501 -22.54 5.25 16.46
C ALA A 501 -21.60 6.45 16.65
N ARG A 502 -21.76 7.16 17.77
CA ARG A 502 -20.83 8.21 18.17
C ARG A 502 -19.75 7.60 19.05
N LEU A 503 -18.54 7.50 18.52
CA LEU A 503 -17.39 6.93 19.23
C LEU A 503 -16.49 8.03 19.79
N PRO A 504 -15.94 7.86 20.99
CA PRO A 504 -14.88 8.74 21.48
C PRO A 504 -13.64 8.60 20.59
N ALA A 505 -13.03 9.74 20.31
CA ALA A 505 -11.82 9.84 19.49
C ALA A 505 -10.79 10.75 20.18
N PRO A 506 -10.29 10.36 21.38
CA PRO A 506 -9.22 11.11 22.02
C PRO A 506 -8.00 11.16 21.11
N LEU A 507 -7.12 12.13 21.31
CA LEU A 507 -6.02 12.41 20.38
C LEU A 507 -5.08 11.20 20.18
N ASP A 508 -4.94 10.38 21.18
CA ASP A 508 -4.04 9.22 21.21
C ASP A 508 -4.60 7.93 20.59
N ARG A 509 -5.85 7.95 20.11
CA ARG A 509 -6.53 6.76 19.55
C ARG A 509 -7.34 7.08 18.31
N ILE A 510 -7.33 6.14 17.37
CA ILE A 510 -8.22 6.14 16.21
C ILE A 510 -9.45 5.30 16.53
N PRO A 511 -10.67 5.74 16.18
CA PRO A 511 -11.85 4.89 16.26
C PRO A 511 -11.69 3.66 15.37
N LEU A 512 -11.70 2.49 16.00
CA LEU A 512 -11.49 1.18 15.40
C LEU A 512 -12.47 0.20 16.01
N LEU A 513 -13.13 -0.60 15.19
CA LEU A 513 -14.07 -1.63 15.65
C LEU A 513 -13.76 -2.97 15.00
N VAL A 514 -14.06 -4.04 15.73
CA VAL A 514 -13.93 -5.42 15.23
C VAL A 514 -15.31 -6.02 15.02
N ARG A 515 -15.49 -6.63 13.86
CA ARG A 515 -16.77 -7.30 13.52
C ARG A 515 -17.00 -8.49 14.46
N ALA A 516 -18.20 -8.59 15.02
CA ALA A 516 -18.65 -9.80 15.72
C ALA A 516 -18.64 -10.99 14.76
N GLY A 517 -18.23 -12.15 15.24
CA GLY A 517 -17.99 -13.33 14.43
C GLY A 517 -16.54 -13.47 13.94
N THR A 518 -15.61 -12.73 14.55
CA THR A 518 -14.17 -12.73 14.17
C THR A 518 -13.31 -13.41 15.23
N VAL A 519 -12.39 -14.29 14.77
CA VAL A 519 -11.19 -14.68 15.50
C VAL A 519 -10.01 -13.91 14.87
N LEU A 520 -9.45 -12.96 15.61
CA LEU A 520 -8.43 -12.04 15.12
C LEU A 520 -7.04 -12.45 15.61
N PRO A 521 -6.13 -12.90 14.72
CA PRO A 521 -4.77 -13.24 15.12
C PRO A 521 -3.92 -11.96 15.25
N LEU A 522 -3.23 -11.84 16.37
CA LEU A 522 -2.39 -10.70 16.72
C LEU A 522 -1.02 -11.17 17.24
N LEU A 523 -0.01 -10.29 17.16
CA LEU A 523 1.22 -10.43 17.93
C LEU A 523 1.10 -9.62 19.23
N GLU A 524 1.32 -10.29 20.34
CA GLU A 524 1.43 -9.67 21.67
C GLU A 524 2.73 -10.09 22.33
N GLU A 525 3.03 -9.56 23.51
CA GLU A 525 4.22 -9.92 24.28
C GLU A 525 4.34 -11.45 24.43
N GLY A 526 5.42 -11.97 23.87
CA GLY A 526 5.76 -13.39 23.95
C GLY A 526 5.15 -14.30 22.89
N GLY A 527 4.39 -13.81 21.92
CA GLY A 527 3.91 -14.66 20.84
C GLY A 527 2.61 -14.28 20.17
N LEU A 528 1.89 -15.28 19.67
CA LEU A 528 0.60 -15.09 19.02
C LEU A 528 -0.53 -15.02 20.05
N ALA A 529 -1.45 -14.08 19.83
CA ALA A 529 -2.73 -14.00 20.51
C ALA A 529 -3.89 -14.19 19.51
N LEU A 530 -4.94 -14.84 19.95
CA LEU A 530 -6.21 -14.93 19.25
C LEU A 530 -7.25 -14.16 20.05
N HIS A 531 -7.69 -13.05 19.53
CA HIS A 531 -8.80 -12.29 20.08
C HIS A 531 -10.11 -12.83 19.50
N LEU A 532 -10.98 -13.29 20.38
CA LEU A 532 -12.23 -13.97 20.04
C LEU A 532 -13.38 -12.99 20.23
N TYR A 533 -14.04 -12.61 19.14
CA TYR A 533 -15.18 -11.69 19.13
C TYR A 533 -16.44 -12.45 18.69
N PRO A 534 -17.16 -13.10 19.60
CA PRO A 534 -18.30 -13.92 19.24
C PRO A 534 -19.41 -13.14 18.54
N GLY A 535 -19.97 -13.73 17.48
CA GLY A 535 -21.23 -13.36 16.89
C GLY A 535 -22.33 -14.35 17.31
N ALA A 536 -23.52 -14.23 16.73
CA ALA A 536 -24.66 -15.11 17.02
C ALA A 536 -24.35 -16.60 16.74
N GLU A 537 -23.55 -16.88 15.70
CA GLU A 537 -23.21 -18.24 15.24
C GLU A 537 -21.80 -18.67 15.68
N GLY A 538 -21.13 -17.86 16.51
CA GLY A 538 -19.74 -18.08 16.89
C GLY A 538 -18.78 -17.09 16.21
N ALA A 539 -17.57 -17.54 15.89
CA ALA A 539 -16.57 -16.71 15.21
C ALA A 539 -15.63 -17.56 14.34
N GLU A 540 -15.08 -16.96 13.29
CA GLU A 540 -14.07 -17.59 12.44
C GLU A 540 -12.86 -16.67 12.25
N GLY A 541 -11.69 -17.28 12.01
CA GLY A 541 -10.48 -16.56 11.65
C GLY A 541 -9.50 -17.42 10.89
N ARG A 542 -8.53 -16.76 10.26
CA ARG A 542 -7.47 -17.41 9.48
C ARG A 542 -6.12 -16.77 9.81
N LEU A 543 -5.09 -17.57 9.68
CA LEU A 543 -3.71 -17.12 9.78
C LEU A 543 -2.90 -17.74 8.64
N TYR A 544 -2.25 -16.90 7.85
CA TYR A 544 -1.17 -17.30 6.96
C TYR A 544 0.16 -16.90 7.58
N TRP A 545 1.13 -17.81 7.54
CA TRP A 545 2.47 -17.53 8.01
C TRP A 545 3.52 -18.29 7.21
N ASP A 546 4.68 -17.69 6.98
CA ASP A 546 5.83 -18.27 6.31
C ASP A 546 7.15 -17.70 6.89
N GLU A 547 8.27 -17.90 6.22
CA GLU A 547 9.56 -17.38 6.66
C GLU A 547 9.73 -15.85 6.43
N GLY A 548 8.87 -15.22 5.60
CA GLY A 548 8.73 -13.76 5.49
C GLY A 548 9.39 -13.10 4.29
N GLU A 549 10.37 -13.69 3.62
CA GLU A 549 11.12 -13.02 2.55
C GLU A 549 11.21 -13.79 1.23
N GLY A 550 11.18 -15.11 1.26
CA GLY A 550 11.37 -15.97 0.09
C GLY A 550 10.18 -16.86 -0.22
N GLU A 551 10.34 -17.65 -1.27
CA GLU A 551 9.45 -18.76 -1.60
C GLU A 551 9.88 -19.97 -0.75
N GLY A 552 9.23 -20.19 0.36
CA GLY A 552 9.57 -21.25 1.30
C GLY A 552 8.33 -21.95 1.86
N PRO A 553 8.52 -22.82 2.85
CA PRO A 553 7.42 -23.48 3.52
C PRO A 553 6.49 -22.46 4.19
N TYR A 554 5.22 -22.73 4.14
CA TYR A 554 4.19 -21.89 4.74
C TYR A 554 3.20 -22.71 5.53
N ARG A 555 2.36 -22.02 6.30
CA ARG A 555 1.21 -22.61 6.96
C ARG A 555 -0.04 -21.76 6.82
N LEU A 556 -1.17 -22.42 6.81
CA LEU A 556 -2.50 -21.85 6.87
C LEU A 556 -3.23 -22.46 8.05
N ASP A 557 -3.68 -21.63 8.96
CA ASP A 557 -4.45 -22.02 10.11
C ASP A 557 -5.87 -21.45 10.01
N ARG A 558 -6.83 -22.25 10.39
CA ARG A 558 -8.24 -21.87 10.48
C ARG A 558 -8.72 -22.09 11.90
N PHE A 559 -9.37 -21.08 12.45
CA PHE A 559 -9.95 -21.08 13.78
C PHE A 559 -11.45 -20.94 13.68
N ARG A 560 -12.17 -21.75 14.45
CA ARG A 560 -13.64 -21.69 14.53
C ARG A 560 -14.08 -21.76 15.97
N LEU A 561 -14.70 -20.70 16.43
CA LEU A 561 -15.32 -20.62 17.75
C LEU A 561 -16.81 -20.94 17.61
N LEU A 562 -17.26 -21.98 18.26
CA LEU A 562 -18.64 -22.45 18.21
C LEU A 562 -19.28 -22.32 19.60
N PRO A 563 -20.56 -21.91 19.69
CA PRO A 563 -21.28 -21.98 20.96
C PRO A 563 -21.30 -23.40 21.51
N ALA A 564 -21.17 -23.55 22.82
CA ALA A 564 -21.22 -24.83 23.53
C ALA A 564 -21.86 -24.62 24.90
N GLU A 565 -22.27 -25.72 25.55
CA GLU A 565 -22.82 -25.66 26.90
C GLU A 565 -21.81 -25.09 27.88
N GLY A 566 -22.20 -24.03 28.60
CA GLY A 566 -21.33 -23.33 29.54
C GLY A 566 -20.26 -22.42 28.92
N GLY A 567 -20.28 -22.22 27.58
CA GLY A 567 -19.30 -21.33 26.94
C GLY A 567 -19.12 -21.55 25.44
N PHE A 568 -17.88 -21.80 25.03
CA PHE A 568 -17.51 -21.97 23.64
C PHE A 568 -16.55 -23.14 23.43
N ARG A 569 -16.55 -23.63 22.20
CA ARG A 569 -15.60 -24.61 21.68
C ARG A 569 -14.77 -23.97 20.58
N LEU A 570 -13.48 -23.85 20.78
CA LEU A 570 -12.54 -23.33 19.79
C LEU A 570 -11.84 -24.48 19.08
N LEU A 571 -12.05 -24.59 17.77
CA LEU A 571 -11.41 -25.56 16.90
C LEU A 571 -10.28 -24.89 16.11
N TRP A 572 -9.14 -25.56 16.03
CA TRP A 572 -7.99 -25.10 15.26
C TRP A 572 -7.51 -26.20 14.31
N GLN A 573 -7.47 -25.86 13.02
CA GLN A 573 -7.01 -26.71 11.93
C GLN A 573 -5.85 -26.03 11.22
N GLY A 574 -4.67 -26.61 11.29
CA GLY A 574 -3.48 -26.16 10.57
C GLY A 574 -3.23 -26.98 9.32
N LYS A 575 -2.77 -26.34 8.25
CA LYS A 575 -2.33 -26.95 6.99
C LYS A 575 -1.04 -26.29 6.53
N GLY A 576 -0.08 -27.08 6.02
CA GLY A 576 1.18 -26.62 5.46
C GLY A 576 2.39 -27.31 6.09
N GLU A 577 3.57 -26.96 5.59
CA GLU A 577 4.84 -27.61 5.94
C GLU A 577 5.62 -26.84 7.02
N LEU A 578 5.34 -25.54 7.20
CA LEU A 578 6.00 -24.75 8.23
C LEU A 578 5.52 -25.18 9.62
N PRO A 579 6.42 -25.56 10.55
CA PRO A 579 6.05 -25.82 11.92
C PRO A 579 5.40 -24.58 12.57
N TRP A 580 4.60 -24.80 13.60
CA TRP A 580 4.04 -23.70 14.39
C TRP A 580 5.16 -22.91 15.07
N PRO A 581 5.30 -21.60 14.83
CA PRO A 581 6.48 -20.87 15.27
C PRO A 581 6.43 -20.34 16.71
N TRP A 582 5.28 -20.46 17.40
CA TRP A 582 5.10 -19.93 18.74
C TRP A 582 4.91 -21.05 19.76
N ALA A 583 5.63 -20.98 20.88
CA ALA A 583 5.53 -22.00 21.93
C ALA A 583 4.16 -22.02 22.62
N ARG A 584 3.50 -20.85 22.67
CA ARG A 584 2.19 -20.66 23.32
C ARG A 584 1.30 -19.74 22.51
N VAL A 585 -0.01 -19.83 22.76
CA VAL A 585 -1.05 -18.99 22.19
C VAL A 585 -1.86 -18.38 23.31
N ARG A 586 -2.03 -17.06 23.30
CA ARG A 586 -2.90 -16.36 24.23
C ARG A 586 -4.30 -16.29 23.63
N LEU A 587 -5.32 -16.68 24.38
CA LEU A 587 -6.73 -16.48 24.01
C LEU A 587 -7.32 -15.37 24.85
N ARG A 588 -7.94 -14.40 24.21
CA ARG A 588 -8.73 -13.35 24.85
C ARG A 588 -10.15 -13.36 24.29
N LEU A 589 -11.14 -13.52 25.15
CA LEU A 589 -12.56 -13.55 24.78
C LEU A 589 -13.19 -12.18 25.08
N PHE A 590 -13.93 -11.66 24.14
CA PHE A 590 -14.70 -10.42 24.28
C PHE A 590 -16.20 -10.74 24.44
N GLY A 591 -16.93 -9.86 25.08
CA GLY A 591 -18.37 -9.98 25.30
C GLY A 591 -18.79 -10.88 26.46
N LYS A 592 -17.89 -11.72 26.93
CA LYS A 592 -18.09 -12.58 28.10
C LYS A 592 -16.78 -12.78 28.86
N ARG A 593 -16.88 -12.93 30.16
CA ARG A 593 -15.70 -13.22 30.98
C ARG A 593 -15.29 -14.68 30.83
N LEU A 594 -14.08 -14.90 30.35
CA LEU A 594 -13.45 -16.21 30.30
C LEU A 594 -12.98 -16.61 31.71
N LEU A 595 -13.39 -17.78 32.18
CA LEU A 595 -12.97 -18.33 33.48
C LEU A 595 -11.79 -19.26 33.36
N ARG A 596 -11.87 -20.19 32.42
CA ARG A 596 -10.80 -21.16 32.11
C ARG A 596 -10.95 -21.74 30.71
N ALA A 597 -9.89 -22.38 30.25
CA ALA A 597 -9.90 -23.18 29.03
C ALA A 597 -9.45 -24.61 29.35
N HIS A 598 -10.08 -25.59 28.73
CA HIS A 598 -9.70 -27.00 28.84
C HIS A 598 -9.10 -27.47 27.52
N VAL A 599 -7.89 -27.99 27.57
CA VAL A 599 -7.12 -28.52 26.44
C VAL A 599 -6.64 -29.92 26.80
N GLU A 600 -6.97 -30.95 26.01
CA GLU A 600 -6.58 -32.35 26.24
C GLU A 600 -6.88 -32.85 27.65
N GLY A 601 -7.97 -32.33 28.26
CA GLY A 601 -8.39 -32.71 29.62
C GLY A 601 -7.75 -31.86 30.74
N GLU A 602 -6.77 -31.02 30.45
CA GLU A 602 -6.16 -30.11 31.43
C GLU A 602 -6.90 -28.76 31.46
N ALA A 603 -7.12 -28.25 32.67
CA ALA A 603 -7.75 -26.96 32.88
C ALA A 603 -6.71 -25.85 33.06
N HIS A 604 -6.79 -24.79 32.28
CA HIS A 604 -5.96 -23.61 32.35
C HIS A 604 -6.80 -22.43 32.81
N ALA A 605 -6.48 -21.85 33.96
CA ALA A 605 -7.20 -20.68 34.50
C ALA A 605 -6.96 -19.44 33.65
N ALA A 606 -7.99 -18.64 33.45
CA ALA A 606 -7.83 -17.31 32.84
C ALA A 606 -7.30 -16.32 33.87
N GLU A 607 -6.34 -15.51 33.44
CA GLU A 607 -5.78 -14.40 34.17
C GLU A 607 -6.24 -13.07 33.55
N GLU A 608 -5.83 -11.95 34.13
CA GLU A 608 -6.04 -10.66 33.53
C GLU A 608 -5.36 -10.61 32.14
N GLY A 609 -6.15 -10.43 31.07
CA GLY A 609 -5.69 -10.47 29.68
C GLY A 609 -5.89 -11.80 28.96
N GLY A 610 -6.55 -12.82 29.56
CA GLY A 610 -6.94 -14.06 28.91
C GLY A 610 -6.24 -15.30 29.42
N VAL A 611 -6.27 -16.39 28.64
CA VAL A 611 -5.64 -17.68 29.00
C VAL A 611 -4.47 -17.97 28.05
N LEU A 612 -3.36 -18.45 28.59
CA LEU A 612 -2.18 -18.84 27.83
C LEU A 612 -2.10 -20.37 27.69
N LEU A 613 -2.17 -20.87 26.45
CA LEU A 613 -2.26 -22.27 26.13
C LEU A 613 -1.06 -22.78 25.32
N PRO A 614 -0.67 -24.05 25.42
CA PRO A 614 0.15 -24.69 24.40
C PRO A 614 -0.63 -24.75 23.07
N PRO A 615 0.01 -25.02 21.94
CA PRO A 615 -0.71 -25.32 20.70
C PRO A 615 -1.70 -26.48 20.90
N PHE A 616 -2.90 -26.35 20.36
CA PHE A 616 -4.01 -27.28 20.57
C PHE A 616 -4.75 -27.56 19.25
N ARG A 617 -5.59 -28.58 19.24
CA ARG A 617 -6.57 -28.82 18.16
C ARG A 617 -7.95 -28.34 18.55
N GLU A 618 -8.26 -28.46 19.82
CA GLU A 618 -9.54 -28.08 20.41
C GLU A 618 -9.33 -27.53 21.81
N ALA A 619 -10.05 -26.46 22.13
CA ALA A 619 -10.13 -25.92 23.48
C ALA A 619 -11.61 -25.67 23.84
N LEU A 620 -12.02 -26.11 25.02
CA LEU A 620 -13.32 -25.78 25.60
C LEU A 620 -13.16 -24.56 26.51
N LEU A 621 -13.87 -23.49 26.21
CA LEU A 621 -13.80 -22.22 26.93
C LEU A 621 -15.00 -22.10 27.86
N GLU A 622 -14.75 -22.11 29.16
CA GLU A 622 -15.76 -21.91 30.20
C GLU A 622 -15.89 -20.43 30.50
N VAL A 623 -17.09 -19.91 30.48
CA VAL A 623 -17.38 -18.49 30.70
C VAL A 623 -18.29 -18.28 31.91
N GLU A 624 -18.26 -17.09 32.47
CA GLU A 624 -19.21 -16.65 33.49
C GLU A 624 -20.62 -16.63 32.88
N GLY A 625 -21.58 -17.28 33.56
CA GLY A 625 -22.94 -17.51 33.10
C GLY A 625 -23.81 -16.26 33.01
#